data_e0723e4b2bfd9fdad68e6fb80c56d9c7
#
_entry.id   e0723e4b2bfd9fdad68e6fb80c56d9c7
#
_cell.length_a   1.000
_cell.length_b   1.000
_cell.length_c   1.000
_cell.angle_alpha   90.00
_cell.angle_beta   90.00
_cell.angle_gamma   90.00
#
_symmetry.space_group_name_H-M   'P 1'
#
loop_
_entity.id
_entity.type
_entity.pdbx_description
1 polymer ?
#
loop_
_entity_poly.entity_id
_entity_poly.type
_entity_poly.pdbx_seq_one_letter_code
_entity_poly.pdbx_strand_id
1 'polypeptide(L)'
;MPELERLHVGHAPAILAFELANRLYFAASVPDRGDAYFDAFSDRHEALLAEQEAGICVFYVLVAEDGSVLGRFNLYDLEDGSARLGYRVAEQVAGRGVATATVRELCGIAAARHGLRTLRAAASQDNAASRKVLVNAGFVPVGPATPDDLGGKSGAWYRCDLPPGSGATVQ
;
A
#
# COMPACT_ATOMS: atom_id res chain seq x y z
N MET A 1 -6.89 18.49 4.39
CA MET A 1 -6.43 17.16 4.84
C MET A 1 -6.47 16.17 3.69
N PRO A 2 -5.40 15.44 3.44
CA PRO A 2 -5.43 14.39 2.41
C PRO A 2 -6.48 13.33 2.75
N GLU A 3 -7.05 12.73 1.72
CA GLU A 3 -8.07 11.69 1.88
C GLU A 3 -7.61 10.39 1.23
N LEU A 4 -7.91 9.28 1.88
CA LEU A 4 -7.64 7.95 1.35
C LEU A 4 -8.85 7.50 0.52
N GLU A 5 -8.66 7.37 -0.79
CA GLU A 5 -9.73 7.04 -1.73
C GLU A 5 -9.47 5.68 -2.37
N ARG A 6 -10.53 4.92 -2.57
CA ARG A 6 -10.43 3.67 -3.33
C ARG A 6 -10.11 3.98 -4.78
N LEU A 7 -9.23 3.18 -5.37
CA LEU A 7 -8.78 3.39 -6.74
C LEU A 7 -9.94 3.39 -7.74
N HIS A 8 -9.97 4.38 -8.61
CA HIS A 8 -10.91 4.43 -9.74
C HIS A 8 -10.22 4.95 -11.00
N VAL A 9 -10.94 4.92 -12.12
CA VAL A 9 -10.37 5.26 -13.42
C VAL A 9 -9.83 6.70 -13.46
N GLY A 10 -10.47 7.62 -12.77
CA GLY A 10 -10.09 9.04 -12.75
C GLY A 10 -8.76 9.33 -12.06
N HIS A 11 -8.22 8.39 -11.29
CA HIS A 11 -6.94 8.58 -10.61
C HIS A 11 -5.72 8.44 -11.55
N ALA A 12 -5.88 7.90 -12.74
CA ALA A 12 -4.75 7.53 -13.60
C ALA A 12 -3.76 8.68 -13.86
N PRO A 13 -4.18 9.88 -14.27
CA PRO A 13 -3.22 10.95 -14.54
C PRO A 13 -2.41 11.36 -13.29
N ALA A 14 -3.08 11.46 -12.15
CA ALA A 14 -2.42 11.86 -10.90
C ALA A 14 -1.46 10.79 -10.40
N ILE A 15 -1.80 9.51 -10.57
CA ILE A 15 -0.90 8.41 -10.21
C ILE A 15 0.32 8.39 -11.12
N LEU A 16 0.13 8.58 -12.41
CA LEU A 16 1.28 8.63 -13.34
C LEU A 16 2.22 9.78 -12.97
N ALA A 17 1.69 10.96 -12.68
CA ALA A 17 2.48 12.10 -12.23
C ALA A 17 3.25 11.77 -10.94
N PHE A 18 2.61 11.11 -9.98
CA PHE A 18 3.22 10.68 -8.73
C PHE A 18 4.38 9.70 -8.97
N GLU A 19 4.18 8.68 -9.81
CA GLU A 19 5.22 7.69 -10.09
C GLU A 19 6.40 8.32 -10.83
N LEU A 20 6.15 9.22 -11.77
CA LEU A 20 7.22 9.90 -12.51
C LEU A 20 8.01 10.85 -11.60
N ALA A 21 7.32 11.66 -10.81
CA ALA A 21 7.96 12.64 -9.92
C ALA A 21 8.83 11.98 -8.86
N ASN A 22 8.48 10.77 -8.41
CA ASN A 22 9.18 10.07 -7.35
C ASN A 22 10.01 8.89 -7.85
N ARG A 23 10.19 8.76 -9.16
CA ARG A 23 10.85 7.59 -9.75
C ARG A 23 12.24 7.35 -9.16
N LEU A 24 13.07 8.37 -9.12
CA LEU A 24 14.43 8.25 -8.56
C LEU A 24 14.42 7.99 -7.06
N TYR A 25 13.51 8.64 -6.36
CA TYR A 25 13.36 8.44 -4.92
C TYR A 25 13.00 6.99 -4.59
N PHE A 26 12.03 6.42 -5.31
CA PHE A 26 11.63 5.03 -5.08
C PHE A 26 12.72 4.04 -5.47
N ALA A 27 13.46 4.32 -6.53
CA ALA A 27 14.53 3.43 -7.01
C ALA A 27 15.66 3.25 -5.99
N ALA A 28 15.80 4.17 -5.05
CA ALA A 28 16.80 4.05 -3.98
C ALA A 28 16.47 2.92 -2.98
N SER A 29 15.19 2.53 -2.87
CA SER A 29 14.74 1.54 -1.88
C SER A 29 14.20 0.26 -2.48
N VAL A 30 13.60 0.34 -3.67
CA VAL A 30 12.97 -0.80 -4.35
C VAL A 30 13.38 -0.78 -5.83
N PRO A 31 13.33 -1.91 -6.53
CA PRO A 31 13.63 -1.92 -7.97
C PRO A 31 12.76 -0.92 -8.73
N ASP A 32 13.37 -0.19 -9.68
CA ASP A 32 12.63 0.72 -10.56
C ASP A 32 11.62 -0.08 -11.38
N ARG A 33 10.48 0.55 -11.68
CA ARG A 33 9.43 -0.12 -12.46
C ARG A 33 9.81 -0.36 -13.91
N GLY A 34 10.75 0.43 -14.44
CA GLY A 34 11.21 0.32 -15.83
C GLY A 34 10.36 1.15 -16.80
N ASP A 35 10.96 1.49 -17.93
CA ASP A 35 10.31 2.32 -18.95
C ASP A 35 9.03 1.69 -19.50
N ALA A 36 9.01 0.37 -19.65
CA ALA A 36 7.83 -0.35 -20.16
C ALA A 36 6.60 -0.13 -19.28
N TYR A 37 6.79 -0.01 -17.97
CA TYR A 37 5.69 0.30 -17.05
C TYR A 37 5.04 1.64 -17.38
N PHE A 38 5.87 2.66 -17.61
CA PHE A 38 5.38 4.01 -17.91
C PHE A 38 4.75 4.08 -19.29
N ASP A 39 5.32 3.36 -20.27
CA ASP A 39 4.78 3.31 -21.63
C ASP A 39 3.41 2.64 -21.68
N ALA A 40 3.19 1.63 -20.84
CA ALA A 40 1.95 0.87 -20.77
C ALA A 40 1.08 1.23 -19.56
N PHE A 41 1.25 2.44 -19.02
CA PHE A 41 0.61 2.82 -17.75
C PHE A 41 -0.91 2.69 -17.79
N SER A 42 -1.56 3.14 -18.84
CA SER A 42 -3.02 3.05 -18.97
C SER A 42 -3.52 1.61 -18.92
N ASP A 43 -2.84 0.70 -19.62
CA ASP A 43 -3.21 -0.71 -19.63
C ASP A 43 -3.03 -1.34 -18.26
N ARG A 44 -1.96 -0.96 -17.56
CA ARG A 44 -1.71 -1.45 -16.21
C ARG A 44 -2.74 -0.93 -15.22
N HIS A 45 -3.15 0.33 -15.36
CA HIS A 45 -4.18 0.90 -14.50
C HIS A 45 -5.51 0.17 -14.69
N GLU A 46 -5.88 -0.12 -15.94
CA GLU A 46 -7.08 -0.91 -16.25
C GLU A 46 -7.00 -2.31 -15.66
N ALA A 47 -5.81 -2.94 -15.71
CA ALA A 47 -5.61 -4.27 -15.14
C ALA A 47 -5.80 -4.25 -13.62
N LEU A 48 -5.31 -3.23 -12.93
CA LEU A 48 -5.50 -3.08 -11.48
C LEU A 48 -6.99 -2.93 -11.14
N LEU A 49 -7.71 -2.13 -11.91
CA LEU A 49 -9.15 -1.96 -11.70
C LEU A 49 -9.90 -3.28 -11.89
N ALA A 50 -9.49 -4.09 -12.86
CA ALA A 50 -10.09 -5.40 -13.09
C ALA A 50 -9.83 -6.35 -11.93
N GLU A 51 -8.61 -6.37 -11.38
CA GLU A 51 -8.28 -7.18 -10.20
C GLU A 51 -9.09 -6.75 -8.99
N GLN A 52 -9.27 -5.45 -8.82
CA GLN A 52 -10.08 -4.90 -7.72
C GLN A 52 -11.55 -5.30 -7.87
N GLU A 53 -12.09 -5.22 -9.06
CA GLU A 53 -13.46 -5.63 -9.33
C GLU A 53 -13.67 -7.12 -9.13
N ALA A 54 -12.66 -7.93 -9.44
CA ALA A 54 -12.70 -9.37 -9.22
C ALA A 54 -12.56 -9.75 -7.73
N GLY A 55 -12.26 -8.80 -6.84
CA GLY A 55 -12.11 -9.06 -5.41
C GLY A 55 -10.77 -9.66 -5.02
N ILE A 56 -9.81 -9.71 -5.93
CA ILE A 56 -8.47 -10.26 -5.67
C ILE A 56 -7.63 -9.29 -4.85
N CYS A 57 -7.76 -8.01 -5.14
CA CYS A 57 -7.02 -6.93 -4.49
C CYS A 57 -7.95 -5.76 -4.24
N VAL A 58 -7.53 -4.84 -3.37
CA VAL A 58 -8.15 -3.53 -3.28
C VAL A 58 -7.06 -2.48 -3.15
N PHE A 59 -7.18 -1.42 -3.91
CA PHE A 59 -6.15 -0.39 -4.01
C PHE A 59 -6.69 0.93 -3.49
N TYR A 60 -5.84 1.65 -2.76
CA TYR A 60 -6.17 2.97 -2.21
C TYR A 60 -5.11 3.98 -2.61
N VAL A 61 -5.51 5.21 -2.77
CA VAL A 61 -4.62 6.33 -3.05
C VAL A 61 -4.87 7.42 -2.02
N LEU A 62 -3.79 8.01 -1.54
CA LEU A 62 -3.86 9.17 -0.66
C LEU A 62 -3.84 10.41 -1.54
N VAL A 63 -4.93 11.16 -1.55
CA VAL A 63 -5.13 12.29 -2.46
C VAL A 63 -5.10 13.59 -1.65
N ALA A 64 -4.26 14.52 -2.08
CA ALA A 64 -4.17 15.85 -1.48
C ALA A 64 -5.35 16.73 -1.93
N GLU A 65 -5.54 17.86 -1.25
CA GLU A 65 -6.62 18.79 -1.56
C GLU A 65 -6.59 19.31 -3.00
N ASP A 66 -5.41 19.42 -3.59
CA ASP A 66 -5.24 19.85 -4.98
C ASP A 66 -5.43 18.73 -5.99
N GLY A 67 -5.76 17.52 -5.54
CA GLY A 67 -5.97 16.36 -6.41
C GLY A 67 -4.72 15.55 -6.70
N SER A 68 -3.54 15.98 -6.24
CA SER A 68 -2.32 15.23 -6.45
C SER A 68 -2.27 13.99 -5.54
N VAL A 69 -1.58 12.94 -6.01
CA VAL A 69 -1.42 11.71 -5.24
C VAL A 69 -0.18 11.83 -4.36
N LEU A 70 -0.34 11.54 -3.08
CA LEU A 70 0.75 11.55 -2.10
C LEU A 70 1.23 10.14 -1.75
N GLY A 71 0.45 9.13 -2.04
CA GLY A 71 0.83 7.75 -1.76
C GLY A 71 -0.14 6.74 -2.36
N ARG A 72 0.33 5.52 -2.46
CA ARG A 72 -0.46 4.37 -2.90
C ARG A 72 -0.37 3.31 -1.81
N PHE A 73 -1.53 2.79 -1.40
CA PHE A 73 -1.64 1.84 -0.31
C PHE A 73 -2.52 0.68 -0.78
N ASN A 74 -1.94 -0.47 -0.95
CA ASN A 74 -2.56 -1.57 -1.64
C ASN A 74 -2.72 -2.79 -0.73
N LEU A 75 -3.85 -3.46 -0.87
CA LEU A 75 -4.10 -4.75 -0.24
C LEU A 75 -4.16 -5.80 -1.33
N TYR A 76 -3.24 -6.75 -1.28
CA TYR A 76 -3.08 -7.80 -2.28
C TYR A 76 -3.54 -9.14 -1.72
N ASP A 77 -3.91 -10.05 -2.61
CA ASP A 77 -4.17 -11.44 -2.27
C ASP A 77 -5.19 -11.58 -1.15
N LEU A 78 -6.36 -10.94 -1.34
CA LEU A 78 -7.46 -11.05 -0.39
C LEU A 78 -7.97 -12.49 -0.36
N GLU A 79 -7.74 -13.18 0.75
CA GLU A 79 -8.12 -14.58 0.92
C GLU A 79 -8.27 -14.91 2.40
N ASP A 80 -9.36 -15.59 2.75
CA ASP A 80 -9.59 -16.11 4.09
C ASP A 80 -9.45 -15.07 5.21
N GLY A 81 -9.89 -13.84 4.96
CA GLY A 81 -9.84 -12.78 5.95
C GLY A 81 -8.46 -12.16 6.12
N SER A 82 -7.53 -12.42 5.21
CA SER A 82 -6.20 -11.80 5.25
C SER A 82 -5.84 -11.15 3.92
N ALA A 83 -4.87 -10.26 3.96
CA ALA A 83 -4.31 -9.62 2.78
C ALA A 83 -2.88 -9.17 3.05
N ARG A 84 -2.14 -8.93 1.97
CA ARG A 84 -0.78 -8.40 2.05
C ARG A 84 -0.81 -6.91 1.75
N LEU A 85 -0.26 -6.12 2.65
CA LEU A 85 -0.13 -4.66 2.49
C LEU A 85 1.14 -4.33 1.73
N GLY A 86 1.02 -3.48 0.71
CA GLY A 86 2.15 -2.83 0.06
C GLY A 86 1.85 -1.35 -0.09
N TYR A 87 2.86 -0.49 0.06
CA TYR A 87 2.63 0.95 -0.07
C TYR A 87 3.90 1.68 -0.46
N ARG A 88 3.71 2.87 -1.01
CA ARG A 88 4.77 3.86 -1.22
C ARG A 88 4.19 5.25 -1.09
N VAL A 89 4.99 6.17 -0.56
CA VAL A 89 4.59 7.56 -0.37
C VAL A 89 5.59 8.50 -1.05
N ALA A 90 5.11 9.66 -1.49
CA ALA A 90 5.94 10.67 -2.11
C ALA A 90 7.03 11.16 -1.15
N GLU A 91 8.19 11.49 -1.71
CA GLU A 91 9.31 12.02 -0.94
C GLU A 91 8.91 13.25 -0.11
N GLN A 92 8.06 14.11 -0.68
CA GLN A 92 7.64 15.35 -0.02
C GLN A 92 6.89 15.13 1.30
N VAL A 93 6.32 13.94 1.52
CA VAL A 93 5.62 13.63 2.78
C VAL A 93 6.35 12.60 3.62
N ALA A 94 7.49 12.12 3.16
CA ALA A 94 8.29 11.14 3.90
C ALA A 94 8.81 11.73 5.21
N GLY A 95 8.85 10.91 6.26
CA GLY A 95 9.36 11.32 7.58
C GLY A 95 8.43 12.24 8.36
N ARG A 96 7.19 12.43 7.92
CA ARG A 96 6.22 13.31 8.58
C ARG A 96 5.08 12.56 9.28
N GLY A 97 5.20 11.23 9.40
CA GLY A 97 4.17 10.40 10.01
C GLY A 97 2.98 10.11 9.12
N VAL A 98 2.98 10.57 7.88
CA VAL A 98 1.86 10.40 6.94
C VAL A 98 1.64 8.92 6.63
N ALA A 99 2.70 8.18 6.32
CA ALA A 99 2.58 6.76 6.01
C ALA A 99 2.03 5.97 7.20
N THR A 100 2.53 6.23 8.40
CA THR A 100 2.04 5.56 9.62
C THR A 100 0.55 5.83 9.85
N ALA A 101 0.15 7.10 9.77
CA ALA A 101 -1.25 7.48 9.97
C ALA A 101 -2.16 6.84 8.92
N THR A 102 -1.71 6.80 7.66
CA THR A 102 -2.48 6.23 6.57
C THR A 102 -2.60 4.71 6.70
N VAL A 103 -1.52 4.02 7.09
CA VAL A 103 -1.58 2.58 7.33
C VAL A 103 -2.56 2.25 8.46
N ARG A 104 -2.55 3.04 9.54
CA ARG A 104 -3.53 2.86 10.61
C ARG A 104 -4.97 3.05 10.12
N GLU A 105 -5.21 4.06 9.32
CA GLU A 105 -6.53 4.29 8.73
C GLU A 105 -6.93 3.12 7.84
N LEU A 106 -6.01 2.63 7.01
CA LEU A 106 -6.27 1.49 6.14
C LEU A 106 -6.57 0.22 6.92
N CYS A 107 -5.92 0.00 8.06
CA CYS A 107 -6.24 -1.13 8.93
C CYS A 107 -7.70 -1.09 9.37
N GLY A 108 -8.20 0.08 9.76
CA GLY A 108 -9.62 0.26 10.11
C GLY A 108 -10.55 0.00 8.93
N ILE A 109 -10.20 0.50 7.75
CA ILE A 109 -10.97 0.27 6.53
C ILE A 109 -10.98 -1.22 6.16
N ALA A 110 -9.82 -1.87 6.25
CA ALA A 110 -9.70 -3.29 5.94
C ALA A 110 -10.64 -4.13 6.81
N ALA A 111 -10.70 -3.85 8.09
CA ALA A 111 -11.60 -4.55 9.00
C ALA A 111 -13.07 -4.20 8.73
N ALA A 112 -13.40 -2.92 8.63
CA ALA A 112 -14.79 -2.46 8.56
C ALA A 112 -15.45 -2.70 7.19
N ARG A 113 -14.71 -2.46 6.10
CA ARG A 113 -15.26 -2.53 4.75
C ARG A 113 -14.96 -3.83 4.01
N HIS A 114 -13.86 -4.48 4.35
CA HIS A 114 -13.43 -5.69 3.63
C HIS A 114 -13.48 -6.95 4.47
N GLY A 115 -13.89 -6.83 5.74
CA GLY A 115 -14.03 -7.99 6.62
C GLY A 115 -12.71 -8.71 6.90
N LEU A 116 -11.59 -8.02 6.75
CA LEU A 116 -10.28 -8.63 6.99
C LEU A 116 -9.97 -8.69 8.48
N ARG A 117 -9.26 -9.74 8.87
CA ARG A 117 -8.87 -9.98 10.26
C ARG A 117 -7.36 -9.82 10.46
N THR A 118 -6.59 -9.95 9.40
CA THR A 118 -5.13 -9.94 9.46
C THR A 118 -4.56 -9.27 8.25
N LEU A 119 -3.57 -8.41 8.45
CA LEU A 119 -2.73 -7.88 7.37
C LEU A 119 -1.30 -8.35 7.59
N ARG A 120 -0.61 -8.66 6.48
CA ARG A 120 0.79 -9.00 6.46
C ARG A 120 1.52 -8.01 5.56
N ALA A 121 2.77 -7.73 5.88
CA ALA A 121 3.62 -6.86 5.07
C ALA A 121 5.06 -7.32 5.19
N ALA A 122 5.83 -7.19 4.13
CA ALA A 122 7.25 -7.49 4.14
C ALA A 122 8.05 -6.19 4.02
N ALA A 123 9.14 -6.09 4.75
CA ALA A 123 10.06 -4.95 4.64
C ALA A 123 11.49 -5.45 4.59
N SER A 124 12.31 -4.85 3.72
CA SER A 124 13.71 -5.20 3.64
C SER A 124 14.45 -4.70 4.87
N GLN A 125 15.50 -5.41 5.23
CA GLN A 125 16.28 -5.12 6.43
C GLN A 125 16.91 -3.73 6.38
N ASP A 126 17.28 -3.25 5.21
CA ASP A 126 17.88 -1.94 5.03
C ASP A 126 16.85 -0.80 4.81
N ASN A 127 15.56 -1.13 4.76
CA ASN A 127 14.51 -0.11 4.65
C ASN A 127 13.98 0.25 6.04
N ALA A 128 14.76 1.04 6.77
CA ALA A 128 14.43 1.43 8.15
C ALA A 128 13.11 2.21 8.22
N ALA A 129 12.84 3.04 7.22
CA ALA A 129 11.61 3.83 7.17
C ALA A 129 10.37 2.95 7.13
N SER A 130 10.37 1.92 6.26
CA SER A 130 9.24 1.00 6.15
C SER A 130 9.06 0.18 7.42
N ARG A 131 10.16 -0.32 8.01
CA ARG A 131 10.09 -1.07 9.25
C ARG A 131 9.49 -0.23 10.39
N LYS A 132 9.89 1.03 10.47
CA LYS A 132 9.37 1.95 11.48
C LYS A 132 7.87 2.21 11.30
N VAL A 133 7.42 2.42 10.06
CA VAL A 133 6.00 2.61 9.76
C VAL A 133 5.19 1.40 10.22
N LEU A 134 5.64 0.19 9.88
CA LEU A 134 4.92 -1.03 10.25
C LEU A 134 4.83 -1.20 11.76
N VAL A 135 5.93 -1.03 12.48
CA VAL A 135 5.94 -1.16 13.94
C VAL A 135 5.04 -0.10 14.58
N ASN A 136 5.14 1.15 14.12
CA ASN A 136 4.33 2.24 14.67
C ASN A 136 2.84 2.08 14.35
N ALA A 137 2.50 1.37 13.28
CA ALA A 137 1.12 1.07 12.93
C ALA A 137 0.56 -0.18 13.63
N GLY A 138 1.36 -0.85 14.46
CA GLY A 138 0.91 -1.99 15.25
C GLY A 138 1.28 -3.35 14.67
N PHE A 139 2.10 -3.39 13.64
CA PHE A 139 2.59 -4.66 13.09
C PHE A 139 3.75 -5.19 13.92
N VAL A 140 3.82 -6.52 14.03
CA VAL A 140 4.91 -7.20 14.74
C VAL A 140 5.66 -8.13 13.78
N PRO A 141 6.98 -8.27 13.92
CA PRO A 141 7.74 -9.19 13.05
C PRO A 141 7.37 -10.63 13.38
N VAL A 142 7.21 -11.46 12.35
CA VAL A 142 6.80 -12.87 12.51
C VAL A 142 7.75 -13.88 11.88
N GLY A 143 8.70 -13.44 11.07
CA GLY A 143 9.65 -14.35 10.46
C GLY A 143 10.44 -13.71 9.33
N PRO A 144 11.44 -14.41 8.80
CA PRO A 144 12.25 -13.88 7.71
C PRO A 144 11.45 -13.85 6.40
N ALA A 145 11.72 -12.84 5.58
CA ALA A 145 11.25 -12.77 4.20
C ALA A 145 12.40 -13.15 3.28
N THR A 146 12.06 -13.81 2.17
CA THR A 146 13.07 -14.24 1.20
C THR A 146 13.35 -13.13 0.18
N PRO A 147 14.46 -13.19 -0.56
CA PRO A 147 14.70 -12.25 -1.64
C PRO A 147 13.58 -12.20 -2.68
N ASP A 148 12.88 -13.32 -2.92
CA ASP A 148 11.75 -13.34 -3.85
C ASP A 148 10.60 -12.45 -3.37
N ASP A 149 10.45 -12.32 -2.04
CA ASP A 149 9.39 -11.47 -1.47
C ASP A 149 9.73 -9.97 -1.55
N LEU A 150 11.00 -9.63 -1.69
CA LEU A 150 11.51 -8.26 -1.50
C LEU A 150 12.37 -7.76 -2.67
N GLY A 151 12.15 -8.28 -3.87
CA GLY A 151 12.88 -7.80 -5.05
C GLY A 151 14.39 -8.01 -4.97
N GLY A 152 14.83 -9.11 -4.39
CA GLY A 152 16.23 -9.46 -4.28
C GLY A 152 16.89 -9.11 -2.94
N LYS A 153 16.13 -8.56 -1.99
CA LYS A 153 16.65 -8.14 -0.68
C LYS A 153 16.18 -9.07 0.43
N SER A 154 16.96 -9.14 1.49
CA SER A 154 16.59 -9.86 2.71
C SER A 154 15.78 -8.95 3.63
N GLY A 155 14.91 -9.52 4.43
CA GLY A 155 14.10 -8.76 5.37
C GLY A 155 13.22 -9.65 6.22
N ALA A 156 12.10 -9.09 6.66
CA ALA A 156 11.17 -9.78 7.54
C ALA A 156 9.73 -9.57 7.12
N TRP A 157 8.91 -10.56 7.44
CA TRP A 157 7.46 -10.45 7.41
C TRP A 157 6.98 -9.86 8.73
N TYR A 158 5.97 -9.02 8.63
CA TYR A 158 5.26 -8.40 9.74
C TYR A 158 3.78 -8.75 9.65
N ARG A 159 3.13 -8.81 10.78
CA ARG A 159 1.71 -9.13 10.87
C ARG A 159 1.00 -8.17 11.80
N CYS A 160 -0.23 -7.81 11.44
CA CYS A 160 -1.12 -7.05 12.29
C CYS A 160 -2.47 -7.74 12.33
N ASP A 161 -2.91 -8.12 13.53
CA ASP A 161 -4.26 -8.63 13.73
C ASP A 161 -5.20 -7.44 13.89
N LEU A 162 -6.26 -7.41 13.08
CA LEU A 162 -7.18 -6.30 13.05
C LEU A 162 -8.29 -6.49 14.07
N PRO A 163 -8.76 -5.40 14.71
CA PRO A 163 -9.93 -5.50 15.58
C PRO A 163 -11.17 -5.82 14.76
N PRO A 164 -12.20 -6.43 15.35
CA PRO A 164 -13.46 -6.65 14.65
C PRO A 164 -13.97 -5.32 14.08
N GLY A 165 -14.43 -5.34 12.82
CA GLY A 165 -14.97 -4.16 12.19
C GLY A 165 -16.24 -3.68 12.92
N SER A 166 -16.37 -2.35 13.10
CA SER A 166 -17.52 -1.79 13.79
C SER A 166 -18.84 -2.07 13.06
N GLY A 167 -18.77 -2.27 11.75
CA GLY A 167 -19.93 -2.65 10.95
C GLY A 167 -20.46 -4.05 11.25
N ALA A 168 -19.63 -4.90 11.82
CA ALA A 168 -20.01 -6.27 12.14
C ALA A 168 -21.03 -6.35 13.28
N THR A 169 -21.19 -5.27 14.03
CA THR A 169 -22.14 -5.23 15.14
C THR A 169 -23.54 -4.79 14.72
N VAL A 170 -23.72 -4.40 13.48
CA VAL A 170 -25.01 -4.00 12.97
C VAL A 170 -25.82 -5.24 12.65
N GLN A 171 -26.98 -5.34 13.24
CA GLN A 171 -27.89 -6.47 13.06
C GLN A 171 -29.16 -6.03 12.41
#